data_02259c214a91752e9f8ab2b7576f6e8e
#
_entry.id   02259c214a91752e9f8ab2b7576f6e8e
#
_cell.length_a   1.000
_cell.length_b   1.000
_cell.length_c   1.000
_cell.angle_alpha   90.00
_cell.angle_beta   90.00
_cell.angle_gamma   90.00
#
_symmetry.space_group_name_H-M   'P 1'
#
loop_
_entity.id
_entity.type
_entity.pdbx_description
1 polymer ?
#
loop_
_entity_poly.entity_id
_entity_poly.type
_entity_poly.pdbx_seq_one_letter_code
_entity_poly.pdbx_strand_id
1 'polypeptide(L)'
;MKLCVALDLSTKEECLQLAKELKNLDIWLKVGLRAYLRDGFKFIEELKKVDDFKIFLDLKIHDIPNTMADACEEISKLGVDMINIHASAGKIAMQEVMTRLSKFSKRPLVLAVSALTSFDEENFFSIYRQKIEEAVINFSKISYENGLDGMVCF
;
A
#
# COMPACT_ATOMS: atom_id res chain seq x y z
N MET A 1 -18.27 -0.53 -5.53
CA MET A 1 -17.45 -0.22 -4.32
C MET A 1 -16.97 -1.55 -3.76
N LYS A 2 -15.68 -1.66 -3.38
CA LYS A 2 -15.13 -2.87 -2.76
C LYS A 2 -14.84 -2.59 -1.28
N LEU A 3 -15.12 -3.55 -0.43
CA LEU A 3 -14.80 -3.47 1.00
C LEU A 3 -13.38 -4.01 1.23
N CYS A 4 -12.59 -3.31 2.03
CA CYS A 4 -11.28 -3.75 2.48
C CYS A 4 -11.24 -3.77 4.00
N VAL A 5 -11.03 -4.95 4.59
CA VAL A 5 -10.99 -5.14 6.05
C VAL A 5 -9.56 -5.09 6.53
N ALA A 6 -9.26 -4.23 7.51
CA ALA A 6 -7.93 -4.10 8.10
C ALA A 6 -7.68 -5.18 9.17
N LEU A 7 -6.59 -5.94 9.00
CA LEU A 7 -6.15 -6.95 9.97
C LEU A 7 -5.18 -6.31 10.99
N ASP A 8 -5.69 -5.36 11.76
CA ASP A 8 -4.89 -4.56 12.72
C ASP A 8 -5.04 -5.07 14.18
N LEU A 9 -5.41 -6.34 14.36
CA LEU A 9 -5.55 -6.98 15.68
C LEU A 9 -4.18 -7.23 16.33
N SER A 10 -4.20 -7.52 17.63
CA SER A 10 -2.99 -7.58 18.44
C SER A 10 -2.10 -8.78 18.14
N THR A 11 -2.67 -9.90 17.74
CA THR A 11 -1.96 -11.13 17.44
C THR A 11 -2.24 -11.64 16.02
N LYS A 12 -1.36 -12.51 15.53
CA LYS A 12 -1.56 -13.20 14.25
C LYS A 12 -2.78 -14.11 14.30
N GLU A 13 -2.95 -14.81 15.40
CA GLU A 13 -4.03 -15.76 15.63
C GLU A 13 -5.41 -15.07 15.54
N GLU A 14 -5.56 -13.91 16.17
CA GLU A 14 -6.77 -13.10 16.06
C GLU A 14 -7.05 -12.65 14.63
N CYS A 15 -6.01 -12.20 13.90
CA CYS A 15 -6.14 -11.82 12.49
C CYS A 15 -6.55 -13.02 11.62
N LEU A 16 -5.98 -14.20 11.83
CA LEU A 16 -6.35 -15.41 11.10
C LEU A 16 -7.76 -15.90 11.45
N GLN A 17 -8.17 -15.73 12.73
CA GLN A 17 -9.54 -16.07 13.13
C GLN A 17 -10.55 -15.15 12.44
N LEU A 18 -10.31 -13.83 12.42
CA LEU A 18 -11.14 -12.89 11.68
C LEU A 18 -11.19 -13.22 10.19
N ALA A 19 -10.06 -13.56 9.58
CA ALA A 19 -10.03 -13.97 8.17
C ALA A 19 -10.91 -15.21 7.91
N LYS A 20 -10.91 -16.20 8.83
CA LYS A 20 -11.79 -17.39 8.71
C LYS A 20 -13.27 -17.03 8.79
N GLU A 21 -13.65 -16.08 9.63
CA GLU A 21 -15.03 -15.59 9.75
C GLU A 21 -15.50 -14.82 8.50
N LEU A 22 -14.55 -14.21 7.79
CA LEU A 22 -14.79 -13.47 6.54
C LEU A 22 -14.72 -14.34 5.28
N LYS A 23 -14.52 -15.65 5.43
CA LYS A 23 -14.43 -16.58 4.31
C LYS A 23 -15.68 -16.55 3.43
N ASN A 24 -15.48 -16.73 2.12
CA ASN A 24 -16.50 -16.68 1.07
C ASN A 24 -17.14 -15.29 0.84
N LEU A 25 -16.59 -14.21 1.41
CA LEU A 25 -17.01 -12.85 1.12
C LEU A 25 -16.12 -12.24 0.03
N ASP A 26 -16.71 -11.51 -0.92
CA ASP A 26 -15.98 -10.76 -1.95
C ASP A 26 -15.39 -9.45 -1.36
N ILE A 27 -14.34 -9.60 -0.56
CA ILE A 27 -13.69 -8.50 0.14
C ILE A 27 -12.17 -8.54 -0.04
N TRP A 28 -11.54 -7.43 0.29
CA TRP A 28 -10.09 -7.33 0.40
C TRP A 28 -9.66 -7.41 1.87
N LEU A 29 -8.49 -7.97 2.12
CA LEU A 29 -7.85 -7.92 3.43
C LEU A 29 -6.63 -6.99 3.37
N LYS A 30 -6.54 -6.02 4.29
CA LYS A 30 -5.39 -5.13 4.41
C LYS A 30 -4.45 -5.64 5.50
N VAL A 31 -3.20 -5.88 5.13
CA VAL A 31 -2.10 -6.16 6.07
C VAL A 31 -1.26 -4.91 6.20
N GLY A 32 -1.33 -4.27 7.36
CA GLY A 32 -0.59 -3.05 7.66
C GLY A 32 0.85 -3.33 8.12
N LEU A 33 1.64 -2.25 8.25
CA LEU A 33 3.07 -2.30 8.61
C LEU A 33 3.32 -3.08 9.90
N ARG A 34 2.52 -2.86 10.97
CA ARG A 34 2.67 -3.55 12.25
C ARG A 34 2.52 -5.07 12.10
N ALA A 35 1.46 -5.51 11.43
CA ALA A 35 1.19 -6.93 11.24
C ALA A 35 2.29 -7.59 10.39
N TYR A 36 2.74 -6.91 9.34
CA TYR A 36 3.79 -7.41 8.48
C TYR A 36 5.15 -7.51 9.20
N LEU A 37 5.53 -6.51 10.00
CA LEU A 37 6.77 -6.55 10.80
C LEU A 37 6.75 -7.64 11.87
N ARG A 38 5.58 -7.90 12.46
CA ARG A 38 5.42 -8.95 13.48
C ARG A 38 5.50 -10.35 12.89
N ASP A 39 4.83 -10.59 11.75
CA ASP A 39 4.53 -11.94 11.27
C ASP A 39 5.19 -12.27 9.92
N GLY A 40 5.69 -11.25 9.21
CA GLY A 40 6.42 -11.39 7.95
C GLY A 40 5.58 -11.92 6.77
N PHE A 41 6.28 -12.38 5.73
CA PHE A 41 5.66 -12.90 4.52
C PHE A 41 4.84 -14.19 4.77
N LYS A 42 5.17 -14.97 5.78
CA LYS A 42 4.42 -16.18 6.14
C LYS A 42 2.97 -15.90 6.47
N PHE A 43 2.68 -14.74 7.05
CA PHE A 43 1.31 -14.32 7.33
C PHE A 43 0.48 -14.15 6.05
N ILE A 44 1.08 -13.59 4.99
CA ILE A 44 0.43 -13.49 3.68
C ILE A 44 0.10 -14.87 3.12
N GLU A 45 1.05 -15.82 3.22
CA GLU A 45 0.83 -17.20 2.78
C GLU A 45 -0.28 -17.91 3.58
N GLU A 46 -0.32 -17.68 4.89
CA GLU A 46 -1.35 -18.25 5.76
C GLU A 46 -2.74 -17.68 5.43
N LEU A 47 -2.86 -16.38 5.18
CA LEU A 47 -4.12 -15.76 4.75
C LEU A 47 -4.63 -16.36 3.43
N LYS A 48 -3.76 -16.56 2.45
CA LYS A 48 -4.09 -17.17 1.16
C LYS A 48 -4.52 -18.64 1.28
N LYS A 49 -4.12 -19.34 2.35
CA LYS A 49 -4.61 -20.70 2.63
C LYS A 49 -6.00 -20.72 3.26
N VAL A 50 -6.43 -19.60 3.86
CA VAL A 50 -7.79 -19.50 4.41
C VAL A 50 -8.82 -19.38 3.30
N ASP A 51 -8.57 -18.49 2.33
CA ASP A 51 -9.42 -18.28 1.16
C ASP A 51 -8.67 -17.48 0.08
N ASP A 52 -9.22 -17.38 -1.14
CA ASP A 52 -8.67 -16.59 -2.25
C ASP A 52 -8.92 -15.07 -2.08
N PHE A 53 -8.59 -14.56 -0.90
CA PHE A 53 -8.70 -13.13 -0.61
C PHE A 53 -7.80 -12.29 -1.48
N LYS A 54 -8.28 -11.14 -1.90
CA LYS A 54 -7.44 -10.07 -2.42
C LYS A 54 -6.70 -9.39 -1.27
N ILE A 55 -5.38 -9.28 -1.38
CA ILE A 55 -4.53 -8.74 -0.30
C ILE A 55 -3.97 -7.37 -0.68
N PHE A 56 -4.25 -6.39 0.15
CA PHE A 56 -3.61 -5.09 0.15
C PHE A 56 -2.50 -5.06 1.20
N LEU A 57 -1.24 -5.01 0.76
CA LEU A 57 -0.09 -4.85 1.65
C LEU A 57 0.23 -3.36 1.82
N ASP A 58 -0.20 -2.80 2.96
CA ASP A 58 -0.16 -1.36 3.28
C ASP A 58 1.10 -1.02 4.10
N LEU A 59 2.25 -0.91 3.43
CA LEU A 59 3.55 -0.59 4.05
C LEU A 59 3.96 0.87 3.90
N LYS A 60 3.32 1.62 2.98
CA LYS A 60 3.63 3.03 2.70
C LYS A 60 5.12 3.26 2.40
N ILE A 61 5.63 2.53 1.41
CA ILE A 61 7.05 2.52 1.05
C ILE A 61 7.51 3.93 0.67
N HIS A 62 8.60 4.38 1.30
CA HIS A 62 9.17 5.70 1.09
C HIS A 62 10.69 5.64 1.27
N ASP A 63 11.42 5.69 0.17
CA ASP A 63 12.88 5.60 0.13
C ASP A 63 13.40 6.22 -1.18
N ILE A 64 14.70 6.11 -1.48
CA ILE A 64 15.27 6.47 -2.76
C ILE A 64 14.73 5.56 -3.89
N PRO A 65 14.70 6.04 -5.14
CA PRO A 65 14.01 5.35 -6.24
C PRO A 65 14.34 3.87 -6.41
N ASN A 66 15.63 3.52 -6.41
CA ASN A 66 16.05 2.13 -6.61
C ASN A 66 15.62 1.22 -5.46
N THR A 67 15.75 1.67 -4.20
CA THR A 67 15.31 0.90 -3.02
C THR A 67 13.82 0.66 -3.04
N MET A 68 13.01 1.68 -3.41
CA MET A 68 11.57 1.52 -3.55
C MET A 68 11.21 0.50 -4.63
N ALA A 69 11.88 0.56 -5.77
CA ALA A 69 11.64 -0.38 -6.87
C ALA A 69 12.02 -1.82 -6.49
N ASP A 70 13.16 -2.02 -5.82
CA ASP A 70 13.59 -3.33 -5.34
C ASP A 70 12.62 -3.88 -4.29
N ALA A 71 12.19 -3.06 -3.33
CA ALA A 71 11.19 -3.46 -2.32
C ALA A 71 9.85 -3.85 -2.97
N CYS A 72 9.35 -3.06 -3.92
CA CYS A 72 8.11 -3.37 -4.64
C CYS A 72 8.24 -4.64 -5.48
N GLU A 73 9.40 -4.90 -6.07
CA GLU A 73 9.70 -6.14 -6.80
C GLU A 73 9.62 -7.35 -5.87
N GLU A 74 10.27 -7.30 -4.70
CA GLU A 74 10.22 -8.40 -3.73
C GLU A 74 8.79 -8.64 -3.22
N ILE A 75 8.05 -7.57 -2.93
CA ILE A 75 6.64 -7.67 -2.52
C ILE A 75 5.78 -8.31 -3.61
N SER A 76 6.04 -8.00 -4.89
CA SER A 76 5.27 -8.58 -5.99
C SER A 76 5.40 -10.10 -6.06
N LYS A 77 6.55 -10.66 -5.65
CA LYS A 77 6.78 -12.10 -5.59
C LYS A 77 5.91 -12.80 -4.53
N LEU A 78 5.41 -12.06 -3.54
CA LEU A 78 4.46 -12.59 -2.54
C LEU A 78 3.06 -12.79 -3.12
N GLY A 79 2.81 -12.28 -4.34
CA GLY A 79 1.53 -12.39 -5.03
C GLY A 79 0.42 -11.59 -4.36
N VAL A 80 0.70 -10.49 -3.68
CA VAL A 80 -0.30 -9.54 -3.18
C VAL A 80 -0.96 -8.80 -4.33
N ASP A 81 -2.17 -8.32 -4.14
CA ASP A 81 -2.97 -7.71 -5.21
C ASP A 81 -2.87 -6.18 -5.24
N MET A 82 -2.43 -5.55 -4.15
CA MET A 82 -2.26 -4.10 -4.06
C MET A 82 -1.17 -3.73 -3.05
N ILE A 83 -0.43 -2.68 -3.35
CA ILE A 83 0.60 -2.08 -2.51
C ILE A 83 0.45 -0.56 -2.51
N ASN A 84 1.15 0.13 -1.62
CA ASN A 84 1.23 1.57 -1.66
C ASN A 84 2.65 2.12 -1.45
N ILE A 85 2.89 3.27 -2.04
CA ILE A 85 4.12 4.05 -1.93
C ILE A 85 3.78 5.51 -1.60
N HIS A 86 4.67 6.26 -0.97
CA HIS A 86 4.43 7.68 -0.74
C HIS A 86 4.62 8.51 -2.01
N ALA A 87 3.66 9.39 -2.32
CA ALA A 87 3.74 10.35 -3.43
C ALA A 87 4.88 11.35 -3.25
N SER A 88 5.20 11.70 -2.00
CA SER A 88 6.29 12.61 -1.66
C SER A 88 7.70 12.06 -1.95
N ALA A 89 7.83 10.78 -2.29
CA ALA A 89 9.08 10.22 -2.83
C ALA A 89 9.42 10.78 -4.24
N GLY A 90 8.44 11.39 -4.92
CA GLY A 90 8.61 12.10 -6.17
C GLY A 90 8.51 11.24 -7.43
N LYS A 91 8.44 11.93 -8.59
CA LYS A 91 8.17 11.28 -9.88
C LYS A 91 9.18 10.21 -10.27
N ILE A 92 10.47 10.42 -9.98
CA ILE A 92 11.54 9.48 -10.38
C ILE A 92 11.33 8.14 -9.65
N ALA A 93 11.00 8.18 -8.35
CA ALA A 93 10.72 6.98 -7.58
C ALA A 93 9.49 6.22 -8.10
N MET A 94 8.41 6.94 -8.42
CA MET A 94 7.21 6.36 -9.01
C MET A 94 7.51 5.68 -10.36
N GLN A 95 8.24 6.37 -11.24
CA GLN A 95 8.63 5.85 -12.55
C GLN A 95 9.48 4.59 -12.44
N GLU A 96 10.46 4.57 -11.52
CA GLU A 96 11.33 3.41 -11.32
C GLU A 96 10.52 2.21 -10.79
N VAL A 97 9.62 2.43 -9.82
CA VAL A 97 8.72 1.39 -9.31
C VAL A 97 7.85 0.83 -10.44
N MET A 98 7.17 1.68 -11.20
CA MET A 98 6.27 1.24 -12.27
C MET A 98 7.02 0.54 -13.41
N THR A 99 8.21 1.03 -13.77
CA THR A 99 9.08 0.39 -14.76
C THR A 99 9.52 -1.00 -14.29
N ARG A 100 9.91 -1.13 -13.03
CA ARG A 100 10.31 -2.41 -12.47
C ARG A 100 9.15 -3.40 -12.46
N LEU A 101 7.97 -2.96 -12.01
CA LEU A 101 6.77 -3.79 -11.90
C LEU A 101 6.17 -4.17 -13.27
N SER A 102 6.39 -3.39 -14.32
CA SER A 102 5.90 -3.71 -15.67
C SER A 102 6.47 -5.02 -16.25
N LYS A 103 7.55 -5.53 -15.68
CA LYS A 103 8.15 -6.83 -16.06
C LYS A 103 7.34 -8.04 -15.59
N PHE A 104 6.42 -7.84 -14.65
CA PHE A 104 5.57 -8.91 -14.13
C PHE A 104 4.29 -9.02 -14.95
N SER A 105 3.94 -10.22 -15.40
CA SER A 105 2.68 -10.48 -16.12
C SER A 105 1.44 -10.18 -15.26
N LYS A 106 1.57 -10.32 -13.94
CA LYS A 106 0.55 -9.99 -12.95
C LYS A 106 1.20 -9.20 -11.81
N ARG A 107 1.31 -7.88 -11.98
CA ARG A 107 1.78 -6.98 -10.94
C ARG A 107 0.65 -6.58 -9.98
N PRO A 108 0.94 -6.22 -8.72
CA PRO A 108 -0.04 -5.60 -7.85
C PRO A 108 -0.47 -4.22 -8.37
N LEU A 109 -1.65 -3.77 -7.97
CA LEU A 109 -2.02 -2.35 -8.06
C LEU A 109 -1.10 -1.52 -7.17
N VAL A 110 -0.65 -0.37 -7.66
CA VAL A 110 0.22 0.55 -6.92
C VAL A 110 -0.55 1.83 -6.61
N LEU A 111 -0.80 2.08 -5.32
CA LEU A 111 -1.45 3.30 -4.86
C LEU A 111 -0.41 4.30 -4.34
N ALA A 112 -0.58 5.57 -4.67
CA ALA A 112 0.16 6.64 -4.03
C ALA A 112 -0.50 7.06 -2.72
N VAL A 113 0.26 7.24 -1.65
CA VAL A 113 -0.21 7.89 -0.43
C VAL A 113 0.08 9.39 -0.53
N SER A 114 -0.97 10.23 -0.43
CA SER A 114 -0.84 11.67 -0.52
C SER A 114 -0.33 12.29 0.79
N ALA A 115 -1.23 12.66 1.67
CA ALA A 115 -0.94 13.07 3.03
C ALA A 115 -1.41 12.00 4.01
N LEU A 116 -0.73 11.84 5.13
CA LEU A 116 -1.20 10.94 6.19
C LEU A 116 -2.39 11.59 6.92
N THR A 117 -3.42 10.80 7.20
CA THR A 117 -4.64 11.25 7.88
C THR A 117 -4.41 11.78 9.31
N SER A 118 -3.22 11.58 9.85
CA SER A 118 -2.79 12.12 11.14
C SER A 118 -2.26 13.55 11.09
N PHE A 119 -2.04 14.10 9.88
CA PHE A 119 -1.63 15.49 9.76
C PHE A 119 -2.82 16.46 9.93
N ASP A 120 -2.61 17.50 10.71
CA ASP A 120 -3.34 18.76 10.62
C ASP A 120 -2.59 19.75 9.70
N GLU A 121 -3.22 20.87 9.37
CA GLU A 121 -2.64 21.89 8.48
C GLU A 121 -1.32 22.45 9.01
N GLU A 122 -1.19 22.69 10.30
CA GLU A 122 -0.01 23.29 10.92
C GLU A 122 1.20 22.35 10.83
N ASN A 123 1.01 21.09 11.24
CA ASN A 123 2.06 20.08 11.18
C ASN A 123 2.47 19.75 9.75
N PHE A 124 1.51 19.68 8.82
CA PHE A 124 1.80 19.44 7.42
C PHE A 124 2.59 20.61 6.82
N PHE A 125 2.15 21.86 7.06
CA PHE A 125 2.84 23.04 6.58
C PHE A 125 4.25 23.18 7.14
N SER A 126 4.47 22.77 8.39
CA SER A 126 5.81 22.82 9.00
C SER A 126 6.86 22.03 8.20
N ILE A 127 6.43 20.94 7.55
CA ILE A 127 7.29 20.04 6.77
C ILE A 127 7.29 20.40 5.29
N TYR A 128 6.11 20.51 4.69
CA TYR A 128 5.94 20.61 3.23
C TYR A 128 5.84 22.05 2.71
N ARG A 129 5.67 23.05 3.59
CA ARG A 129 5.55 24.49 3.26
C ARG A 129 4.43 24.83 2.27
N GLN A 130 3.36 24.03 2.25
CA GLN A 130 2.16 24.21 1.44
C GLN A 130 0.94 23.65 2.18
N LYS A 131 -0.26 24.02 1.75
CA LYS A 131 -1.50 23.48 2.33
C LYS A 131 -1.70 22.02 1.94
N ILE A 132 -2.39 21.26 2.80
CA ILE A 132 -2.67 19.84 2.54
C ILE A 132 -3.42 19.67 1.21
N GLU A 133 -4.47 20.46 0.98
CA GLU A 133 -5.28 20.37 -0.25
C GLU A 133 -4.44 20.59 -1.52
N GLU A 134 -3.58 21.61 -1.54
CA GLU A 134 -2.68 21.88 -2.68
C GLU A 134 -1.70 20.72 -2.91
N ALA A 135 -1.15 20.17 -1.83
CA ALA A 135 -0.26 19.03 -1.90
C ALA A 135 -0.96 17.78 -2.44
N VAL A 136 -2.17 17.49 -1.96
CA VAL A 136 -2.96 16.33 -2.41
C VAL A 136 -3.27 16.44 -3.89
N ILE A 137 -3.68 17.61 -4.38
CA ILE A 137 -3.94 17.84 -5.81
C ILE A 137 -2.67 17.60 -6.64
N ASN A 138 -1.52 18.18 -6.20
CA ASN A 138 -0.25 18.00 -6.90
C ASN A 138 0.23 16.54 -6.89
N PHE A 139 0.16 15.86 -5.74
CA PHE A 139 0.52 14.45 -5.62
C PHE A 139 -0.38 13.57 -6.49
N SER A 140 -1.68 13.86 -6.55
CA SER A 140 -2.63 13.14 -7.41
C SER A 140 -2.25 13.26 -8.88
N LYS A 141 -1.95 14.48 -9.34
CA LYS A 141 -1.53 14.74 -10.72
C LYS A 141 -0.24 14.00 -11.07
N ILE A 142 0.80 14.14 -10.23
CA ILE A 142 2.08 13.48 -10.46
C ILE A 142 1.91 11.95 -10.47
N SER A 143 1.12 11.40 -9.55
CA SER A 143 0.86 9.95 -9.49
C SER A 143 0.18 9.44 -10.76
N TYR A 144 -0.84 10.13 -11.23
CA TYR A 144 -1.54 9.80 -12.47
C TYR A 144 -0.59 9.87 -13.69
N GLU A 145 0.17 10.96 -13.83
CA GLU A 145 1.13 11.16 -14.92
C GLU A 145 2.24 10.10 -14.97
N ASN A 146 2.54 9.45 -13.84
CA ASN A 146 3.55 8.40 -13.74
C ASN A 146 2.94 6.98 -13.69
N GLY A 147 1.67 6.84 -14.03
CA GLY A 147 1.02 5.57 -14.29
C GLY A 147 0.68 4.74 -13.06
N LEU A 148 0.58 5.35 -11.86
CA LEU A 148 0.06 4.66 -10.69
C LEU A 148 -1.44 4.37 -10.86
N ASP A 149 -1.89 3.28 -10.23
CA ASP A 149 -3.25 2.76 -10.42
C ASP A 149 -4.31 3.50 -9.59
N GLY A 150 -3.89 4.28 -8.61
CA GLY A 150 -4.80 5.04 -7.76
C GLY A 150 -4.09 5.78 -6.64
N MET A 151 -4.88 6.32 -5.71
CA MET A 151 -4.40 7.13 -4.62
C MET A 151 -5.13 6.85 -3.32
N VAL A 152 -4.39 6.87 -2.22
CA VAL A 152 -4.93 6.96 -0.87
C VAL A 152 -4.96 8.45 -0.53
N CYS A 153 -6.15 9.00 -0.48
CA CYS A 153 -6.37 10.41 -0.14
C CYS A 153 -7.29 10.54 1.08
N PHE A 154 -7.27 11.73 1.58
CA PHE A 154 -7.89 12.22 2.80
C PHE A 154 -9.29 12.74 2.48
#